data_b4e498c4c6955209841fc956c8bf3352
#
_entry.id   b4e498c4c6955209841fc956c8bf3352
#
_cell.length_a   1.000
_cell.length_b   1.000
_cell.length_c   1.000
_cell.angle_alpha   90.00
_cell.angle_beta   90.00
_cell.angle_gamma   90.00
#
_symmetry.space_group_name_H-M   'P 1'
#
loop_
_entity.id
_entity.type
_entity.pdbx_description
1 polymer ?
#
loop_
_entity_poly.entity_id
_entity_poly.type
_entity_poly.pdbx_seq_one_letter_code
_entity_poly.pdbx_strand_id
1 'polypeptide(L)'
;MKKRILAMLTATMMVLGLAACGATDTKDGAGDTSAAGSGSSGDLIKVGIINNDPNESGYRTANDKDMKNMFTKENGYDASFAYSLKNDEQITAAQKFIQDGVDYLLLSAADTSGWDSVLKDAQDAGTQVILFDRVIDADESLYAASIVSDMDKEGQTACDWLKAQNLDEYNIIHIQGVMGSAAQKGRSGALTDTAAAEGWNIVNEQTAEWNAEKAQQIVQSVIDSGEKFNVIYAENDDMAKGAVAALDKANISHGVGKDVVVMGFDCNKWALQELLDQNWNYDGQCNPFQASYIADRSEERRVGKECRSRW
;
A
#
# COMPACT_ATOMS: atom_id res chain seq x y z
N MET A 1 20.18 51.59 17.10
CA MET A 1 19.69 52.28 18.34
C MET A 1 18.85 51.27 19.11
N LYS A 2 19.37 50.81 20.23
CA LYS A 2 18.85 50.86 21.63
C LYS A 2 17.52 50.05 21.75
N LYS A 3 17.29 49.11 22.67
CA LYS A 3 17.88 48.62 23.94
C LYS A 3 16.95 47.49 24.36
N ARG A 4 17.38 46.30 24.76
CA ARG A 4 17.56 45.81 26.14
C ARG A 4 16.31 45.93 27.04
N ILE A 5 15.91 44.78 27.67
CA ILE A 5 16.00 44.46 29.11
C ILE A 5 15.10 43.22 29.32
N LEU A 6 15.46 42.01 29.70
CA LEU A 6 16.02 41.41 30.91
C LEU A 6 15.11 41.51 32.16
N ALA A 7 14.74 40.38 32.72
CA ALA A 7 14.63 39.99 34.14
C ALA A 7 13.79 38.72 34.25
N MET A 8 14.27 37.56 34.64
CA MET A 8 14.74 37.07 35.98
C MET A 8 13.68 37.10 37.07
N LEU A 9 13.36 35.98 37.63
CA LEU A 9 13.67 35.39 38.93
C LEU A 9 12.61 34.36 39.35
N THR A 10 13.02 33.10 39.55
CA THR A 10 13.19 32.35 40.82
C THR A 10 11.93 32.26 41.71
N ALA A 11 11.57 31.21 42.37
CA ALA A 11 12.23 30.12 43.03
C ALA A 11 11.21 29.17 43.68
N THR A 12 11.54 27.89 43.74
CA THR A 12 11.55 26.97 44.88
C THR A 12 10.41 26.96 45.90
N MET A 13 9.78 25.79 46.15
CA MET A 13 9.92 25.10 47.43
C MET A 13 9.30 23.70 47.45
N MET A 14 10.07 22.75 47.90
CA MET A 14 9.70 21.42 48.36
C MET A 14 8.80 21.48 49.60
N VAL A 15 7.91 20.48 49.72
CA VAL A 15 7.59 19.91 51.07
C VAL A 15 7.39 18.41 50.92
N LEU A 16 8.22 17.68 51.64
CA LEU A 16 8.05 16.27 52.02
C LEU A 16 6.96 16.13 53.07
N GLY A 17 6.21 15.06 53.01
CA GLY A 17 5.34 14.60 54.10
C GLY A 17 5.18 13.08 54.05
N LEU A 18 5.87 12.41 55.02
CA LEU A 18 5.84 10.96 55.27
C LEU A 18 4.66 10.58 56.17
N ALA A 19 4.19 9.36 55.94
CA ALA A 19 3.71 8.30 56.87
C ALA A 19 2.34 8.52 57.56
N ALA A 20 1.47 7.53 57.59
CA ALA A 20 1.56 6.29 58.38
C ALA A 20 0.32 5.41 58.20
N CYS A 21 0.50 4.14 58.48
CA CYS A 21 -0.41 3.00 58.53
C CYS A 21 -1.70 3.18 59.34
N GLY A 22 -2.74 2.44 58.92
CA GLY A 22 -3.87 2.08 59.79
C GLY A 22 -4.86 1.17 59.04
N ALA A 23 -4.86 -0.10 59.38
CA ALA A 23 -5.81 -1.13 58.90
C ALA A 23 -7.15 -1.02 59.61
N THR A 24 -8.26 -1.32 58.91
CA THR A 24 -9.28 -2.30 59.31
C THR A 24 -10.47 -2.29 58.36
N ASP A 25 -10.78 -3.51 57.90
CA ASP A 25 -12.02 -4.17 57.44
C ASP A 25 -13.32 -3.40 57.28
N THR A 26 -14.04 -3.53 56.18
CA THR A 26 -15.08 -4.52 55.83
C THR A 26 -15.97 -4.06 54.67
N LYS A 27 -16.10 -4.96 53.69
CA LYS A 27 -17.26 -5.36 52.86
C LYS A 27 -18.07 -4.43 51.95
N ASP A 28 -18.15 -4.98 50.74
CA ASP A 28 -19.23 -5.05 49.74
C ASP A 28 -19.51 -3.89 48.80
N GLY A 29 -19.35 -4.21 47.50
CA GLY A 29 -20.09 -3.57 46.42
C GLY A 29 -19.41 -3.51 45.07
N ALA A 30 -19.73 -4.50 44.24
CA ALA A 30 -19.79 -4.52 42.78
C ALA A 30 -18.82 -3.70 41.92
N GLY A 31 -18.03 -4.41 41.22
CA GLY A 31 -17.06 -4.12 40.22
C GLY A 31 -17.45 -3.24 39.04
N ASP A 32 -16.48 -2.47 38.71
CA ASP A 32 -16.24 -2.05 37.32
C ASP A 32 -14.75 -2.31 37.04
N THR A 33 -14.49 -3.42 36.37
CA THR A 33 -13.15 -3.80 35.95
C THR A 33 -12.81 -3.07 34.66
N SER A 34 -12.38 -1.81 34.78
CA SER A 34 -11.52 -1.21 33.78
C SER A 34 -10.20 -1.95 33.82
N ALA A 35 -10.03 -2.89 32.92
CA ALA A 35 -8.73 -3.53 32.67
C ALA A 35 -7.78 -2.45 32.11
N ALA A 36 -7.09 -1.74 33.01
CA ALA A 36 -5.85 -1.07 32.68
C ALA A 36 -4.86 -2.17 32.32
N GLY A 37 -4.56 -2.30 31.02
CA GLY A 37 -3.54 -3.19 30.54
C GLY A 37 -2.22 -2.90 31.23
N SER A 38 -1.81 -3.82 32.10
CA SER A 38 -0.49 -3.88 32.68
C SER A 38 0.50 -4.04 31.53
N GLY A 39 1.19 -2.96 31.15
CA GLY A 39 2.31 -3.00 30.24
C GLY A 39 3.38 -3.91 30.83
N SER A 40 3.42 -5.15 30.34
CA SER A 40 4.55 -6.04 30.50
C SER A 40 5.76 -5.36 29.89
N SER A 41 6.87 -5.17 30.62
CA SER A 41 8.18 -4.86 30.09
C SER A 41 8.75 -6.10 29.39
N GLY A 42 8.05 -6.60 28.37
CA GLY A 42 8.56 -7.58 27.43
C GLY A 42 9.41 -6.88 26.38
N ASP A 43 10.42 -7.56 25.86
CA ASP A 43 11.21 -7.05 24.76
C ASP A 43 10.31 -6.71 23.58
N LEU A 44 10.55 -5.54 22.94
CA LEU A 44 9.80 -5.12 21.76
C LEU A 44 10.05 -6.12 20.62
N ILE A 45 9.00 -6.37 19.82
CA ILE A 45 9.13 -7.18 18.61
C ILE A 45 9.90 -6.37 17.58
N LYS A 46 11.03 -6.87 17.10
CA LYS A 46 11.86 -6.24 16.07
C LYS A 46 11.27 -6.51 14.70
N VAL A 47 10.96 -5.46 13.96
CA VAL A 47 10.32 -5.56 12.63
C VAL A 47 11.11 -4.78 11.60
N GLY A 48 11.56 -5.48 10.55
CA GLY A 48 12.09 -4.85 9.35
C GLY A 48 10.95 -4.71 8.32
N ILE A 49 10.69 -3.51 7.82
CA ILE A 49 9.61 -3.24 6.87
C ILE A 49 10.21 -2.74 5.57
N ILE A 50 10.03 -3.50 4.49
CA ILE A 50 10.45 -3.15 3.14
C ILE A 50 9.22 -2.74 2.35
N ASN A 51 9.22 -1.51 1.88
CA ASN A 51 8.12 -0.95 1.10
C ASN A 51 8.67 -0.18 -0.11
N ASN A 52 7.79 0.17 -1.04
CA ASN A 52 8.10 1.07 -2.13
C ASN A 52 8.13 2.53 -1.62
N ASP A 53 8.63 3.46 -2.43
CA ASP A 53 8.74 4.88 -2.04
C ASP A 53 7.36 5.44 -1.67
N PRO A 54 7.18 6.03 -0.47
CA PRO A 54 5.91 6.63 -0.05
C PRO A 54 5.37 7.72 -1.00
N ASN A 55 6.25 8.32 -1.81
CA ASN A 55 5.87 9.35 -2.78
C ASN A 55 5.54 8.77 -4.17
N GLU A 56 5.56 7.45 -4.34
CA GLU A 56 5.25 6.77 -5.60
C GLU A 56 3.82 7.09 -6.08
N SER A 57 2.86 7.01 -5.16
CA SER A 57 1.43 7.20 -5.46
C SER A 57 0.63 7.56 -4.20
N GLY A 58 -0.62 7.99 -4.40
CA GLY A 58 -1.56 8.21 -3.30
C GLY A 58 -1.81 6.95 -2.47
N TYR A 59 -1.94 5.79 -3.12
CA TYR A 59 -2.02 4.48 -2.48
C TYR A 59 -0.82 4.23 -1.56
N ARG A 60 0.40 4.40 -2.06
CA ARG A 60 1.62 4.13 -1.31
C ARG A 60 1.79 5.05 -0.11
N THR A 61 1.44 6.33 -0.25
CA THR A 61 1.40 7.28 0.87
C THR A 61 0.46 6.81 1.98
N ALA A 62 -0.74 6.32 1.62
CA ALA A 62 -1.71 5.84 2.59
C ALA A 62 -1.24 4.54 3.27
N ASN A 63 -0.68 3.59 2.51
CA ASN A 63 -0.14 2.35 3.01
C ASN A 63 1.04 2.56 3.97
N ASP A 64 2.01 3.40 3.62
CA ASP A 64 3.14 3.74 4.48
C ASP A 64 2.68 4.37 5.81
N LYS A 65 1.70 5.26 5.74
CA LYS A 65 1.12 5.88 6.94
C LYS A 65 0.43 4.85 7.84
N ASP A 66 -0.31 3.90 7.25
CA ASP A 66 -0.96 2.81 7.99
C ASP A 66 0.07 1.95 8.72
N MET A 67 1.14 1.55 8.02
CA MET A 67 2.26 0.78 8.58
C MET A 67 2.95 1.55 9.72
N LYS A 68 3.27 2.83 9.53
CA LYS A 68 3.91 3.66 10.57
C LYS A 68 3.05 3.89 11.80
N ASN A 69 1.74 3.96 11.63
CA ASN A 69 0.80 4.12 12.75
C ASN A 69 0.67 2.84 13.58
N MET A 70 0.77 1.67 12.95
CA MET A 70 0.63 0.38 13.62
C MET A 70 1.93 -0.06 14.29
N PHE A 71 3.05 -0.04 13.57
CA PHE A 71 4.32 -0.59 14.04
C PHE A 71 5.12 0.44 14.83
N THR A 72 4.63 0.77 16.02
CA THR A 72 5.23 1.75 16.96
C THR A 72 5.65 1.07 18.26
N LYS A 73 6.51 1.74 19.02
CA LYS A 73 6.95 1.25 20.35
C LYS A 73 5.79 1.18 21.35
N GLU A 74 4.84 2.10 21.24
CA GLU A 74 3.61 2.09 22.06
C GLU A 74 2.76 0.85 21.81
N ASN A 75 2.79 0.33 20.58
CA ASN A 75 2.10 -0.90 20.19
C ASN A 75 2.98 -2.15 20.37
N GLY A 76 4.18 -2.01 20.98
CA GLY A 76 5.06 -3.15 21.29
C GLY A 76 6.05 -3.53 20.19
N TYR A 77 6.26 -2.68 19.18
CA TYR A 77 7.15 -2.95 18.05
C TYR A 77 8.36 -2.01 18.01
N ASP A 78 9.53 -2.55 17.70
CA ASP A 78 10.74 -1.79 17.32
C ASP A 78 10.93 -1.93 15.81
N ALA A 79 10.29 -1.05 15.05
CA ALA A 79 10.21 -1.13 13.60
C ALA A 79 11.26 -0.26 12.92
N SER A 80 11.89 -0.82 11.88
CA SER A 80 12.79 -0.14 10.95
C SER A 80 12.25 -0.24 9.53
N PHE A 81 12.31 0.86 8.76
CA PHE A 81 11.77 0.95 7.41
C PHE A 81 12.88 1.09 6.37
N ALA A 82 12.71 0.40 5.24
CA ALA A 82 13.52 0.59 4.04
C ALA A 82 12.60 0.80 2.83
N TYR A 83 12.95 1.74 1.97
CA TYR A 83 12.15 2.12 0.81
C TYR A 83 12.98 2.06 -0.45
N SER A 84 12.49 1.38 -1.48
CA SER A 84 13.08 1.41 -2.82
C SER A 84 12.08 0.91 -3.87
N LEU A 85 12.17 1.46 -5.08
CA LEU A 85 11.49 0.97 -6.29
C LEU A 85 12.38 -0.05 -7.05
N LYS A 86 13.56 -0.38 -6.54
CA LYS A 86 14.49 -1.30 -7.17
C LYS A 86 14.59 -2.59 -6.36
N ASN A 87 14.40 -3.71 -7.05
CA ASN A 87 14.36 -5.01 -6.44
C ASN A 87 15.68 -5.40 -5.75
N ASP A 88 16.82 -5.10 -6.37
CA ASP A 88 18.15 -5.38 -5.82
C ASP A 88 18.43 -4.58 -4.54
N GLU A 89 17.97 -3.35 -4.45
CA GLU A 89 18.07 -2.54 -3.24
C GLU A 89 17.16 -3.09 -2.12
N GLN A 90 15.95 -3.56 -2.45
CA GLN A 90 15.05 -4.20 -1.49
C GLN A 90 15.62 -5.54 -0.98
N ILE A 91 16.21 -6.37 -1.86
CA ILE A 91 16.89 -7.62 -1.47
C ILE A 91 18.05 -7.31 -0.53
N THR A 92 18.85 -6.28 -0.83
CA THR A 92 19.96 -5.85 0.05
C THR A 92 19.44 -5.39 1.42
N ALA A 93 18.35 -4.65 1.46
CA ALA A 93 17.71 -4.23 2.71
C ALA A 93 17.18 -5.44 3.52
N ALA A 94 16.58 -6.43 2.84
CA ALA A 94 16.13 -7.66 3.47
C ALA A 94 17.30 -8.43 4.13
N GLN A 95 18.39 -8.61 3.41
CA GLN A 95 19.61 -9.24 3.95
C GLN A 95 20.13 -8.51 5.19
N LYS A 96 20.11 -7.17 5.14
CA LYS A 96 20.53 -6.36 6.29
C LYS A 96 19.60 -6.57 7.49
N PHE A 97 18.29 -6.54 7.33
CA PHE A 97 17.35 -6.77 8.43
C PHE A 97 17.50 -8.17 9.02
N ILE A 98 17.72 -9.21 8.18
CA ILE A 98 17.99 -10.57 8.65
C ILE A 98 19.27 -10.62 9.50
N GLN A 99 20.35 -9.95 9.04
CA GLN A 99 21.62 -9.86 9.80
C GLN A 99 21.46 -9.08 11.11
N ASP A 100 20.62 -8.06 11.14
CA ASP A 100 20.31 -7.27 12.34
C ASP A 100 19.42 -8.06 13.34
N GLY A 101 18.94 -9.24 12.97
CA GLY A 101 18.17 -10.16 13.81
C GLY A 101 16.76 -9.65 14.09
N VAL A 102 16.04 -9.23 13.06
CA VAL A 102 14.61 -8.90 13.19
C VAL A 102 13.79 -10.18 13.40
N ASP A 103 12.74 -10.11 14.21
CA ASP A 103 11.81 -11.20 14.43
C ASP A 103 10.91 -11.39 13.19
N TYR A 104 10.50 -10.29 12.59
CA TYR A 104 9.65 -10.25 11.39
C TYR A 104 10.25 -9.36 10.30
N LEU A 105 10.19 -9.86 9.07
CA LEU A 105 10.44 -9.10 7.85
C LEU A 105 9.11 -8.93 7.10
N LEU A 106 8.60 -7.71 7.02
CA LEU A 106 7.42 -7.38 6.24
C LEU A 106 7.86 -6.89 4.87
N LEU A 107 7.28 -7.44 3.80
CA LEU A 107 7.74 -7.22 2.43
C LEU A 107 6.60 -6.87 1.49
N SER A 108 6.66 -5.66 0.88
CA SER A 108 5.93 -5.29 -0.33
C SER A 108 6.94 -5.15 -1.48
N ALA A 109 7.05 -6.17 -2.31
CA ALA A 109 8.11 -6.28 -3.30
C ALA A 109 7.93 -5.32 -4.50
N ALA A 110 9.03 -4.73 -4.97
CA ALA A 110 9.04 -3.92 -6.19
C ALA A 110 8.88 -4.80 -7.45
N ASP A 111 9.48 -5.99 -7.46
CA ASP A 111 9.37 -7.01 -8.51
C ASP A 111 9.04 -8.36 -7.85
N THR A 112 8.29 -9.22 -8.54
CA THR A 112 7.89 -10.52 -8.00
C THR A 112 9.03 -11.53 -7.95
N SER A 113 10.09 -11.35 -8.70
CA SER A 113 11.16 -12.33 -8.91
C SER A 113 12.40 -12.12 -8.03
N GLY A 114 13.22 -13.17 -7.88
CA GLY A 114 14.55 -13.09 -7.28
C GLY A 114 14.59 -13.19 -5.75
N TRP A 115 13.49 -13.56 -5.09
CA TRP A 115 13.36 -13.57 -3.64
C TRP A 115 13.79 -14.88 -2.96
N ASP A 116 13.87 -16.02 -3.68
CA ASP A 116 14.08 -17.34 -3.09
C ASP A 116 15.29 -17.42 -2.16
N SER A 117 16.43 -16.83 -2.56
CA SER A 117 17.67 -16.91 -1.76
C SER A 117 17.53 -16.19 -0.44
N VAL A 118 17.04 -14.93 -0.46
CA VAL A 118 16.92 -14.13 0.76
C VAL A 118 15.82 -14.65 1.68
N LEU A 119 14.77 -15.27 1.13
CA LEU A 119 13.74 -15.92 1.94
C LEU A 119 14.27 -17.17 2.65
N LYS A 120 15.14 -17.94 2.01
CA LYS A 120 15.86 -19.07 2.65
C LYS A 120 16.78 -18.58 3.75
N ASP A 121 17.53 -17.50 3.50
CA ASP A 121 18.38 -16.88 4.52
C ASP A 121 17.56 -16.43 5.73
N ALA A 122 16.36 -15.85 5.50
CA ALA A 122 15.43 -15.48 6.58
C ALA A 122 14.96 -16.70 7.38
N GLN A 123 14.58 -17.77 6.70
CA GLN A 123 14.16 -19.03 7.32
C GLN A 123 15.27 -19.64 8.18
N ASP A 124 16.50 -19.68 7.66
CA ASP A 124 17.67 -20.22 8.36
C ASP A 124 18.04 -19.37 9.60
N ALA A 125 17.81 -18.06 9.53
CA ALA A 125 18.01 -17.14 10.64
C ALA A 125 16.85 -17.13 11.66
N GLY A 126 15.72 -17.78 11.36
CA GLY A 126 14.52 -17.77 12.19
C GLY A 126 13.66 -16.52 12.06
N THR A 127 13.96 -15.62 11.11
CA THR A 127 13.17 -14.44 10.78
C THR A 127 11.90 -14.86 10.04
N GLN A 128 10.73 -14.45 10.54
CA GLN A 128 9.44 -14.75 9.89
C GLN A 128 9.14 -13.70 8.82
N VAL A 129 8.92 -14.12 7.58
CA VAL A 129 8.57 -13.22 6.49
C VAL A 129 7.05 -13.15 6.33
N ILE A 130 6.50 -11.94 6.24
CA ILE A 130 5.08 -11.69 5.93
C ILE A 130 5.04 -10.80 4.69
N LEU A 131 4.38 -11.28 3.65
CA LEU A 131 4.12 -10.47 2.46
C LEU A 131 2.92 -9.57 2.71
N PHE A 132 2.98 -8.34 2.23
CA PHE A 132 1.84 -7.43 2.24
C PHE A 132 1.74 -6.68 0.90
N ASP A 133 0.53 -6.24 0.56
CA ASP A 133 0.23 -5.52 -0.66
C ASP A 133 0.44 -6.36 -1.94
N ARG A 134 1.64 -6.89 -2.16
CA ARG A 134 2.07 -7.56 -3.39
C ARG A 134 2.57 -8.99 -3.14
N VAL A 135 2.20 -9.91 -4.01
CA VAL A 135 2.75 -11.28 -4.05
C VAL A 135 4.14 -11.29 -4.70
N ILE A 136 4.85 -12.40 -4.52
CA ILE A 136 6.12 -12.69 -5.17
C ILE A 136 6.11 -14.08 -5.80
N ASP A 137 7.00 -14.31 -6.78
CA ASP A 137 7.19 -15.61 -7.43
C ASP A 137 8.15 -16.47 -6.58
N ALA A 138 7.69 -16.94 -5.42
CA ALA A 138 8.44 -17.81 -4.53
C ALA A 138 7.56 -18.90 -3.92
N ASP A 139 8.19 -19.99 -3.45
CA ASP A 139 7.47 -21.08 -2.78
C ASP A 139 6.83 -20.58 -1.48
N GLU A 140 5.52 -20.87 -1.31
CA GLU A 140 4.73 -20.44 -0.16
C GLU A 140 5.29 -20.96 1.19
N SER A 141 6.08 -22.01 1.19
CA SER A 141 6.75 -22.51 2.40
C SER A 141 7.87 -21.59 2.92
N LEU A 142 8.31 -20.63 2.12
CA LEU A 142 9.39 -19.70 2.46
C LEU A 142 8.92 -18.45 3.22
N TYR A 143 7.62 -18.21 3.32
CA TYR A 143 7.07 -17.09 4.07
C TYR A 143 5.93 -17.52 5.00
N ALA A 144 5.75 -16.76 6.04
CA ALA A 144 4.86 -17.12 7.13
C ALA A 144 3.38 -16.83 6.85
N ALA A 145 3.12 -15.75 6.11
CA ALA A 145 1.79 -15.31 5.72
C ALA A 145 1.86 -14.33 4.54
N SER A 146 0.70 -14.14 3.90
CA SER A 146 0.50 -13.19 2.81
C SER A 146 -0.79 -12.42 3.05
N ILE A 147 -0.69 -11.09 3.15
CA ILE A 147 -1.82 -10.15 3.27
C ILE A 147 -1.74 -9.21 2.08
N VAL A 148 -2.24 -9.65 0.96
CA VAL A 148 -2.05 -9.03 -0.35
C VAL A 148 -3.39 -8.78 -1.04
N SER A 149 -3.39 -7.88 -2.04
CA SER A 149 -4.50 -7.73 -2.96
C SER A 149 -4.41 -8.79 -4.08
N ASP A 150 -5.57 -9.22 -4.54
CA ASP A 150 -5.68 -10.11 -5.72
C ASP A 150 -5.66 -9.25 -6.99
N MET A 151 -4.45 -8.98 -7.48
CA MET A 151 -4.21 -8.07 -8.62
C MET A 151 -4.79 -8.62 -9.93
N ASP A 152 -4.84 -9.94 -10.10
CA ASP A 152 -5.47 -10.58 -11.26
C ASP A 152 -6.99 -10.35 -11.21
N LYS A 153 -7.58 -10.50 -10.03
CA LYS A 153 -9.01 -10.23 -9.82
C LYS A 153 -9.37 -8.76 -10.01
N GLU A 154 -8.51 -7.84 -9.60
CA GLU A 154 -8.70 -6.40 -9.86
C GLU A 154 -8.76 -6.13 -11.37
N GLY A 155 -7.78 -6.63 -12.12
CA GLY A 155 -7.72 -6.50 -13.58
C GLY A 155 -8.92 -7.15 -14.26
N GLN A 156 -9.28 -8.38 -13.88
CA GLN A 156 -10.43 -9.08 -14.45
C GLN A 156 -11.74 -8.34 -14.19
N THR A 157 -11.92 -7.80 -12.96
CA THR A 157 -13.14 -7.03 -12.62
C THR A 157 -13.24 -5.76 -13.47
N ALA A 158 -12.12 -5.08 -13.71
CA ALA A 158 -12.08 -3.91 -14.58
C ALA A 158 -12.44 -4.25 -16.04
N CYS A 159 -11.90 -5.36 -16.56
CA CYS A 159 -12.21 -5.83 -17.92
C CYS A 159 -13.67 -6.27 -18.05
N ASP A 160 -14.22 -7.00 -17.07
CA ASP A 160 -15.62 -7.39 -17.04
C ASP A 160 -16.55 -6.16 -17.03
N TRP A 161 -16.19 -5.14 -16.25
CA TRP A 161 -16.92 -3.87 -16.24
C TRP A 161 -16.84 -3.16 -17.59
N LEU A 162 -15.65 -3.07 -18.20
CA LEU A 162 -15.46 -2.42 -19.49
C LEU A 162 -16.26 -3.12 -20.59
N LYS A 163 -16.24 -4.46 -20.60
CA LYS A 163 -17.03 -5.28 -21.52
C LYS A 163 -18.54 -5.00 -21.40
N ALA A 164 -19.03 -4.83 -20.16
CA ALA A 164 -20.44 -4.55 -19.89
C ALA A 164 -20.90 -3.16 -20.38
N GLN A 165 -19.98 -2.26 -20.75
CA GLN A 165 -20.33 -0.96 -21.33
C GLN A 165 -20.86 -1.09 -22.76
N ASN A 166 -20.62 -2.21 -23.47
CA ASN A 166 -21.09 -2.46 -24.83
C ASN A 166 -20.77 -1.32 -25.79
N LEU A 167 -19.51 -0.86 -25.80
CA LEU A 167 -19.05 0.18 -26.72
C LEU A 167 -19.05 -0.34 -28.17
N ASP A 168 -19.26 0.56 -29.12
CA ASP A 168 -19.20 0.19 -30.56
C ASP A 168 -17.78 -0.25 -30.99
N GLU A 169 -16.75 0.28 -30.35
CA GLU A 169 -15.35 -0.07 -30.54
C GLU A 169 -14.58 0.07 -29.23
N TYR A 170 -13.44 -0.64 -29.14
CA TYR A 170 -12.52 -0.60 -28.02
C TYR A 170 -11.11 -0.33 -28.53
N ASN A 171 -10.74 0.94 -28.61
CA ASN A 171 -9.39 1.40 -28.94
C ASN A 171 -8.75 1.94 -27.66
N ILE A 172 -7.86 1.16 -27.06
CA ILE A 172 -7.42 1.32 -25.68
C ILE A 172 -6.01 1.91 -25.65
N ILE A 173 -5.81 2.98 -24.91
CA ILE A 173 -4.49 3.38 -24.39
C ILE A 173 -4.29 2.68 -23.06
N HIS A 174 -3.32 1.77 -23.01
CA HIS A 174 -2.93 1.03 -21.81
C HIS A 174 -1.72 1.69 -21.16
N ILE A 175 -1.91 2.24 -19.96
CA ILE A 175 -0.85 2.93 -19.19
C ILE A 175 -0.46 2.03 -18.03
N GLN A 176 0.69 1.38 -18.17
CA GLN A 176 1.19 0.37 -17.24
C GLN A 176 1.92 0.99 -16.05
N GLY A 177 1.87 0.29 -14.92
CA GLY A 177 2.65 0.60 -13.73
C GLY A 177 4.14 0.23 -13.86
N VAL A 178 4.81 0.08 -12.72
CA VAL A 178 6.20 -0.40 -12.68
C VAL A 178 6.25 -1.84 -13.17
N MET A 179 7.04 -2.05 -14.22
CA MET A 179 7.18 -3.36 -14.85
C MET A 179 7.73 -4.40 -13.88
N GLY A 180 7.13 -5.59 -13.90
CA GLY A 180 7.51 -6.71 -13.03
C GLY A 180 6.83 -6.73 -11.66
N SER A 181 6.16 -5.65 -11.25
CA SER A 181 5.38 -5.64 -10.02
C SER A 181 4.13 -6.53 -10.14
N ALA A 182 3.66 -7.08 -9.01
CA ALA A 182 2.46 -7.92 -8.99
C ALA A 182 1.23 -7.17 -9.54
N ALA A 183 1.07 -5.88 -9.20
CA ALA A 183 -0.05 -5.07 -9.67
C ALA A 183 -0.02 -4.88 -11.20
N GLN A 184 1.15 -4.55 -11.76
CA GLN A 184 1.28 -4.44 -13.21
C GLN A 184 1.01 -5.79 -13.89
N LYS A 185 1.60 -6.90 -13.41
CA LYS A 185 1.38 -8.23 -14.02
C LYS A 185 -0.09 -8.63 -14.02
N GLY A 186 -0.80 -8.48 -12.91
CA GLY A 186 -2.21 -8.87 -12.80
C GLY A 186 -3.13 -7.99 -13.63
N ARG A 187 -3.00 -6.66 -13.50
CA ARG A 187 -3.85 -5.68 -14.22
C ARG A 187 -3.59 -5.71 -15.73
N SER A 188 -2.31 -5.77 -16.17
CA SER A 188 -1.93 -5.92 -17.57
C SER A 188 -2.35 -7.27 -18.15
N GLY A 189 -2.10 -8.36 -17.43
CA GLY A 189 -2.43 -9.71 -17.89
C GLY A 189 -3.92 -9.84 -18.18
N ALA A 190 -4.77 -9.41 -17.26
CA ALA A 190 -6.22 -9.43 -17.44
C ALA A 190 -6.68 -8.62 -18.66
N LEU A 191 -6.10 -7.41 -18.88
CA LEU A 191 -6.44 -6.60 -20.05
C LEU A 191 -5.98 -7.29 -21.35
N THR A 192 -4.75 -7.80 -21.40
CA THR A 192 -4.18 -8.43 -22.59
C THR A 192 -4.99 -9.67 -23.00
N ASP A 193 -5.31 -10.53 -22.02
CA ASP A 193 -6.08 -11.75 -22.26
C ASP A 193 -7.51 -11.42 -22.72
N THR A 194 -8.16 -10.45 -22.08
CA THR A 194 -9.50 -10.01 -22.45
C THR A 194 -9.50 -9.36 -23.84
N ALA A 195 -8.55 -8.49 -24.13
CA ALA A 195 -8.43 -7.84 -25.44
C ALA A 195 -8.25 -8.86 -26.56
N ALA A 196 -7.43 -9.90 -26.35
CA ALA A 196 -7.24 -10.97 -27.29
C ALA A 196 -8.53 -11.80 -27.50
N ALA A 197 -9.28 -12.09 -26.44
CA ALA A 197 -10.51 -12.86 -26.48
C ALA A 197 -11.68 -12.10 -27.14
N GLU A 198 -11.80 -10.80 -26.86
CA GLU A 198 -12.92 -9.96 -27.32
C GLU A 198 -12.62 -9.17 -28.60
N GLY A 199 -11.39 -9.24 -29.11
CA GLY A 199 -10.98 -8.48 -30.31
C GLY A 199 -10.82 -6.98 -30.06
N TRP A 200 -10.48 -6.57 -28.84
CA TRP A 200 -10.19 -5.19 -28.50
C TRP A 200 -8.83 -4.75 -29.07
N ASN A 201 -8.70 -3.49 -29.41
CA ASN A 201 -7.49 -2.94 -29.99
C ASN A 201 -6.72 -2.13 -28.95
N ILE A 202 -5.56 -2.62 -28.51
CA ILE A 202 -4.65 -1.84 -27.67
C ILE A 202 -3.79 -0.99 -28.61
N VAL A 203 -4.17 0.27 -28.80
CA VAL A 203 -3.52 1.18 -29.76
C VAL A 203 -2.17 1.72 -29.25
N ASN A 204 -2.01 1.76 -27.92
CA ASN A 204 -0.75 2.14 -27.29
C ASN A 204 -0.62 1.41 -25.96
N GLU A 205 0.57 0.90 -25.67
CA GLU A 205 0.91 0.26 -24.41
C GLU A 205 2.29 0.73 -23.96
N GLN A 206 2.33 1.45 -22.84
CA GLN A 206 3.58 1.98 -22.28
C GLN A 206 3.52 2.09 -20.77
N THR A 207 4.69 1.87 -20.12
CA THR A 207 4.80 2.08 -18.68
C THR A 207 4.98 3.57 -18.33
N ALA A 208 4.19 4.05 -17.40
CA ALA A 208 4.36 5.33 -16.75
C ALA A 208 4.90 5.21 -15.31
N GLU A 209 5.19 3.97 -14.85
CA GLU A 209 5.82 3.71 -13.56
C GLU A 209 5.08 4.36 -12.38
N TRP A 210 3.75 4.27 -12.37
CA TRP A 210 2.82 4.90 -11.41
C TRP A 210 2.80 6.44 -11.42
N ASN A 211 3.47 7.08 -12.37
CA ASN A 211 3.70 8.52 -12.39
C ASN A 211 2.73 9.27 -13.30
N ALA A 212 2.06 10.30 -12.75
CA ALA A 212 1.07 11.10 -13.48
C ALA A 212 1.68 11.89 -14.66
N GLU A 213 2.87 12.46 -14.50
CA GLU A 213 3.50 13.28 -15.55
C GLU A 213 3.92 12.42 -16.74
N LYS A 214 4.45 11.19 -16.48
CA LYS A 214 4.76 10.23 -17.55
C LYS A 214 3.49 9.79 -18.28
N ALA A 215 2.42 9.49 -17.54
CA ALA A 215 1.12 9.13 -18.14
C ALA A 215 0.57 10.26 -19.01
N GLN A 216 0.65 11.51 -18.55
CA GLN A 216 0.26 12.68 -19.35
C GLN A 216 1.06 12.77 -20.65
N GLN A 217 2.38 12.54 -20.60
CA GLN A 217 3.25 12.59 -21.79
C GLN A 217 2.90 11.48 -22.78
N ILE A 218 2.61 10.25 -22.29
CA ILE A 218 2.19 9.12 -23.12
C ILE A 218 0.90 9.47 -23.87
N VAL A 219 -0.15 9.89 -23.14
CA VAL A 219 -1.44 10.23 -23.76
C VAL A 219 -1.32 11.42 -24.72
N GLN A 220 -0.56 12.46 -24.36
CA GLN A 220 -0.30 13.58 -25.24
C GLN A 220 0.37 13.12 -26.55
N SER A 221 1.33 12.19 -26.47
CA SER A 221 2.00 11.65 -27.66
C SER A 221 1.05 10.89 -28.57
N VAL A 222 0.10 10.13 -28.01
CA VAL A 222 -0.93 9.43 -28.80
C VAL A 222 -1.87 10.44 -29.47
N ILE A 223 -2.29 11.48 -28.74
CA ILE A 223 -3.12 12.56 -29.31
C ILE A 223 -2.40 13.26 -30.46
N ASP A 224 -1.13 13.59 -30.27
CA ASP A 224 -0.32 14.29 -31.28
C ASP A 224 -0.05 13.44 -32.54
N SER A 225 -0.04 12.10 -32.40
CA SER A 225 0.08 11.18 -33.54
C SER A 225 -1.19 11.08 -34.38
N GLY A 226 -2.32 11.53 -33.85
CA GLY A 226 -3.64 11.38 -34.49
C GLY A 226 -4.22 9.97 -34.42
N GLU A 227 -3.66 9.08 -33.61
CA GLU A 227 -4.19 7.74 -33.37
C GLU A 227 -5.56 7.86 -32.66
N LYS A 228 -6.52 7.05 -33.11
CA LYS A 228 -7.85 7.06 -32.52
C LYS A 228 -7.93 6.15 -31.31
N PHE A 229 -8.50 6.66 -30.24
CA PHE A 229 -8.78 5.89 -29.02
C PHE A 229 -10.09 6.36 -28.38
N ASN A 230 -10.70 5.49 -27.57
CA ASN A 230 -11.90 5.81 -26.81
C ASN A 230 -11.87 5.22 -25.40
N VAL A 231 -10.77 4.57 -24.99
CA VAL A 231 -10.60 4.04 -23.64
C VAL A 231 -9.19 4.37 -23.14
N ILE A 232 -9.11 4.90 -21.92
CA ILE A 232 -7.89 4.98 -21.11
C ILE A 232 -8.00 3.89 -20.03
N TYR A 233 -7.11 2.90 -20.10
CA TYR A 233 -6.91 1.92 -19.04
C TYR A 233 -5.61 2.25 -18.34
N ALA A 234 -5.69 2.97 -17.22
CA ALA A 234 -4.54 3.35 -16.41
C ALA A 234 -4.49 2.45 -15.16
N GLU A 235 -3.37 1.80 -14.93
CA GLU A 235 -3.23 0.81 -13.85
C GLU A 235 -3.17 1.41 -12.44
N ASN A 236 -3.24 2.74 -12.30
CA ASN A 236 -3.55 3.41 -11.03
C ASN A 236 -4.18 4.79 -11.25
N ASP A 237 -4.68 5.38 -10.16
CA ASP A 237 -5.35 6.68 -10.15
C ASP A 237 -4.43 7.83 -10.55
N ASP A 238 -3.19 7.86 -10.07
CA ASP A 238 -2.27 8.94 -10.39
C ASP A 238 -1.96 8.99 -11.90
N MET A 239 -1.83 7.83 -12.56
CA MET A 239 -1.67 7.76 -14.01
C MET A 239 -2.97 8.12 -14.74
N ALA A 240 -4.14 7.71 -14.25
CA ALA A 240 -5.43 8.11 -14.82
C ALA A 240 -5.59 9.64 -14.76
N LYS A 241 -5.22 10.27 -13.65
CA LYS A 241 -5.19 11.72 -13.49
C LYS A 241 -4.26 12.40 -14.51
N GLY A 242 -3.08 11.81 -14.73
CA GLY A 242 -2.15 12.30 -15.74
C GLY A 242 -2.73 12.22 -17.17
N ALA A 243 -3.39 11.09 -17.46
CA ALA A 243 -4.08 10.90 -18.74
C ALA A 243 -5.17 11.95 -18.97
N VAL A 244 -6.02 12.16 -17.96
CA VAL A 244 -7.08 13.19 -17.99
C VAL A 244 -6.51 14.58 -18.22
N ALA A 245 -5.40 14.94 -17.61
CA ALA A 245 -4.75 16.24 -17.85
C ALA A 245 -4.33 16.44 -19.31
N ALA A 246 -3.97 15.36 -20.03
CA ALA A 246 -3.70 15.43 -21.47
C ALA A 246 -4.99 15.58 -22.29
N LEU A 247 -6.05 14.86 -21.94
CA LEU A 247 -7.37 14.97 -22.58
C LEU A 247 -7.95 16.39 -22.45
N ASP A 248 -7.93 16.96 -21.26
CA ASP A 248 -8.38 18.32 -20.95
C ASP A 248 -7.63 19.36 -21.77
N LYS A 249 -6.31 19.25 -21.79
CA LYS A 249 -5.45 20.16 -22.59
C LYS A 249 -5.76 20.11 -24.07
N ALA A 250 -6.16 18.94 -24.58
CA ALA A 250 -6.54 18.75 -25.98
C ALA A 250 -8.05 19.03 -26.24
N ASN A 251 -8.82 19.40 -25.22
CA ASN A 251 -10.27 19.56 -25.26
C ASN A 251 -11.00 18.29 -25.76
N ILE A 252 -10.52 17.09 -25.37
CA ILE A 252 -11.15 15.81 -25.64
C ILE A 252 -12.09 15.49 -24.48
N SER A 253 -13.36 15.26 -24.78
CA SER A 253 -14.38 14.96 -23.76
C SER A 253 -14.17 13.56 -23.19
N HIS A 254 -14.28 13.42 -21.86
CA HIS A 254 -14.07 12.15 -21.18
C HIS A 254 -15.04 11.95 -20.01
N GLY A 255 -15.21 10.72 -19.56
CA GLY A 255 -16.09 10.35 -18.46
C GLY A 255 -17.43 9.78 -18.92
N VAL A 256 -18.42 9.81 -18.03
CA VAL A 256 -19.72 9.16 -18.26
C VAL A 256 -20.48 9.83 -19.40
N GLY A 257 -20.81 9.06 -20.44
CA GLY A 257 -21.53 9.52 -21.62
C GLY A 257 -20.74 10.47 -22.51
N LYS A 258 -19.42 10.43 -22.45
CA LYS A 258 -18.47 11.22 -23.24
C LYS A 258 -17.68 10.35 -24.21
N ASP A 259 -16.76 10.97 -24.98
CA ASP A 259 -16.03 10.31 -26.06
C ASP A 259 -15.01 9.30 -25.55
N VAL A 260 -14.43 9.53 -24.37
CA VAL A 260 -13.38 8.67 -23.79
C VAL A 260 -13.78 8.13 -22.43
N VAL A 261 -13.75 6.81 -22.30
CA VAL A 261 -13.87 6.09 -21.03
C VAL A 261 -12.55 6.21 -20.29
N VAL A 262 -12.60 6.60 -19.01
CA VAL A 262 -11.42 6.68 -18.14
C VAL A 262 -11.54 5.68 -17.00
N MET A 263 -10.52 4.85 -16.84
CA MET A 263 -10.43 3.82 -15.81
C MET A 263 -9.16 4.00 -14.99
N GLY A 264 -9.29 3.86 -13.68
CA GLY A 264 -8.21 3.89 -12.69
C GLY A 264 -8.30 2.71 -11.73
N PHE A 265 -7.33 2.65 -10.82
CA PHE A 265 -7.28 1.70 -9.70
C PHE A 265 -6.73 2.42 -8.48
N ASP A 266 -7.03 1.93 -7.29
CA ASP A 266 -6.62 2.28 -5.93
C ASP A 266 -7.77 2.89 -5.10
N CYS A 267 -8.77 3.48 -5.71
CA CYS A 267 -9.87 4.19 -5.03
C CYS A 267 -9.38 5.28 -4.06
N ASN A 268 -8.41 6.09 -4.50
CA ASN A 268 -8.04 7.28 -3.76
C ASN A 268 -9.25 8.18 -3.56
N LYS A 269 -9.37 8.81 -2.39
CA LYS A 269 -10.53 9.66 -2.06
C LYS A 269 -10.83 10.71 -3.13
N TRP A 270 -9.81 11.30 -3.74
CA TRP A 270 -9.96 12.30 -4.79
C TRP A 270 -10.40 11.65 -6.12
N ALA A 271 -9.95 10.41 -6.43
CA ALA A 271 -10.40 9.65 -7.61
C ALA A 271 -11.87 9.24 -7.49
N LEU A 272 -12.30 8.82 -6.29
CA LEU A 272 -13.72 8.57 -6.02
C LEU A 272 -14.59 9.83 -6.21
N GLN A 273 -14.04 11.03 -5.98
CA GLN A 273 -14.74 12.28 -6.29
C GLN A 273 -14.90 12.46 -7.80
N GLU A 274 -13.89 12.12 -8.60
CA GLU A 274 -13.98 12.16 -10.07
C GLU A 274 -15.06 11.22 -10.62
N LEU A 275 -15.26 10.04 -9.99
CA LEU A 275 -16.38 9.15 -10.31
C LEU A 275 -17.73 9.80 -9.97
N LEU A 276 -17.86 10.41 -8.79
CA LEU A 276 -19.10 11.08 -8.38
C LEU A 276 -19.44 12.27 -9.29
N ASP A 277 -18.42 12.98 -9.76
CA ASP A 277 -18.55 14.11 -10.68
C ASP A 277 -18.72 13.65 -12.14
N GLN A 278 -18.71 12.32 -12.38
CA GLN A 278 -18.86 11.69 -13.69
C GLN A 278 -17.71 12.01 -14.69
N ASN A 279 -16.58 12.47 -14.19
CA ASN A 279 -15.36 12.72 -14.98
C ASN A 279 -14.61 11.46 -15.33
N TRP A 280 -14.75 10.42 -14.50
CA TRP A 280 -14.21 9.06 -14.71
C TRP A 280 -15.35 8.05 -14.77
N ASN A 281 -15.04 6.85 -15.29
CA ASN A 281 -16.04 5.82 -15.51
C ASN A 281 -15.87 4.63 -14.57
N TYR A 282 -14.64 4.31 -14.18
CA TYR A 282 -14.31 3.16 -13.34
C TYR A 282 -13.10 3.44 -12.46
N ASP A 283 -13.12 2.87 -11.27
CA ASP A 283 -11.99 2.84 -10.36
C ASP A 283 -12.00 1.53 -9.57
N GLY A 284 -10.94 0.71 -9.77
CA GLY A 284 -10.77 -0.58 -9.10
C GLY A 284 -10.21 -0.40 -7.70
N GLN A 285 -10.86 -1.00 -6.70
CA GLN A 285 -10.39 -0.90 -5.33
C GLN A 285 -9.11 -1.72 -5.11
N CYS A 286 -8.05 -1.07 -4.61
CA CYS A 286 -6.91 -1.70 -3.96
C CYS A 286 -6.78 -1.16 -2.52
N ASN A 287 -6.77 -2.04 -1.50
CA ASN A 287 -6.83 -1.60 -0.11
C ASN A 287 -5.45 -1.34 0.49
N PRO A 288 -5.08 -0.08 0.81
CA PRO A 288 -3.79 0.25 1.42
C PRO A 288 -3.71 -0.04 2.94
N PHE A 289 -4.84 -0.29 3.60
CA PHE A 289 -4.93 -0.43 5.06
C PHE A 289 -4.79 -1.90 5.48
N GLN A 290 -3.56 -2.38 5.61
CA GLN A 290 -3.24 -3.79 5.84
C GLN A 290 -2.53 -4.03 7.18
N ALA A 291 -2.03 -2.97 7.83
CA ALA A 291 -1.15 -3.07 8.98
C ALA A 291 -1.76 -3.81 10.17
N SER A 292 -3.06 -3.63 10.44
CA SER A 292 -3.75 -4.35 11.53
C SER A 292 -3.81 -5.84 11.29
N TYR A 293 -4.08 -6.28 10.05
CA TYR A 293 -4.12 -7.71 9.70
C TYR A 293 -2.73 -8.35 9.81
N ILE A 294 -1.67 -7.59 9.49
CA ILE A 294 -0.29 -8.05 9.61
C ILE A 294 0.09 -8.17 11.09
N ALA A 295 -0.27 -7.18 11.92
CA ALA A 295 -0.04 -7.20 13.35
C ALA A 295 -0.73 -8.39 14.02
N ASP A 296 -2.00 -8.65 13.72
CA ASP A 296 -2.74 -9.80 14.24
C ASP A 296 -2.04 -11.13 13.91
N ARG A 297 -1.50 -11.28 12.69
CA ARG A 297 -0.76 -12.47 12.29
C ARG A 297 0.56 -12.66 13.05
N SER A 298 1.27 -11.57 13.28
CA SER A 298 2.52 -11.62 14.04
C SER A 298 2.27 -12.01 15.51
N GLU A 299 1.20 -11.52 16.11
CA GLU A 299 0.80 -11.85 17.48
C GLU A 299 0.29 -13.29 17.61
N GLU A 300 -0.53 -13.79 16.69
CA GLU A 300 -1.03 -15.16 16.68
C GLU A 300 0.10 -16.19 16.67
N ARG A 301 1.15 -15.95 15.89
CA ARG A 301 2.33 -16.82 15.85
C ARG A 301 3.15 -16.76 17.13
N ARG A 302 3.29 -15.59 17.72
CA ARG A 302 3.99 -15.41 19.00
C ARG A 302 3.35 -16.21 20.13
N VAL A 303 2.01 -16.32 20.13
CA VAL A 303 1.27 -17.03 21.18
C VAL A 303 1.14 -18.53 20.89
N GLY A 304 1.69 -19.03 19.77
CA GLY A 304 1.62 -20.46 19.40
C GLY A 304 0.23 -20.92 18.95
N LYS A 305 -0.63 -20.00 18.56
CA LYS A 305 -1.95 -20.32 17.99
C LYS A 305 -1.78 -20.61 16.51
N GLU A 306 -1.97 -21.89 16.12
CA GLU A 306 -2.09 -22.24 14.71
C GLU A 306 -3.22 -21.45 14.06
N CYS A 307 -2.88 -20.61 13.09
CA CYS A 307 -3.85 -19.84 12.34
C CYS A 307 -4.56 -20.74 11.34
N ARG A 308 -5.73 -21.27 11.72
CA ARG A 308 -6.70 -21.86 10.78
C ARG A 308 -7.70 -20.78 10.38
N SER A 309 -7.35 -19.92 9.49
CA SER A 309 -8.34 -19.10 8.79
C SER A 309 -8.21 -19.33 7.30
N ARG A 310 -9.22 -20.00 6.75
CA ARG A 310 -9.51 -19.98 5.32
C ARG A 310 -10.26 -18.69 5.05
N TRP A 311 -9.77 -17.92 4.15
CA TRP A 311 -10.52 -16.88 3.47
C TRP A 311 -10.91 -17.38 2.09
#